data_86282e37aa93a9d7331ebd0e60e26abd
#
_entry.id   86282e37aa93a9d7331ebd0e60e26abd
#
_cell.length_a   1.000
_cell.length_b   1.000
_cell.length_c   1.000
_cell.angle_alpha   90.00
_cell.angle_beta   90.00
_cell.angle_gamma   90.00
#
_symmetry.space_group_name_H-M   'P 1'
#
loop_
_entity.id
_entity.type
_entity.pdbx_description
1 polymer ?
#
loop_
_entity_poly.entity_id
_entity_poly.type
_entity_poly.pdbx_seq_one_letter_code
_entity_poly.pdbx_strand_id
1 'polypeptide(L)'
;FIALIFSPLLAWLKERRVPNVVAICLIIALVVLIGWLIGILVGSSISDFRKNLPAYQEGLQQLSGGLLTWLGEHGVKLDMEQMRNSFDPGKIMQLAGNTLSSLGNAMTNAFLILLTVIFILAEQVGFSEKLQLARKDNGVSRDTMQKFTDSVNSYLGIKSLLSLLTGVLVMVWLWILGLDYPVMWGLLAFLLNFVPNIGSIIAAVPPVLLALVQLNPLFAGLTALGFVVVNVLVGNFLEPRIMGRGLNLSPLVVFLSLVFWGWVLGPVGMLLSIPLTIMVKIALENDPDTRWMGVMLGSGEGAPVLTKAEAQLSKETDNKVTDTEDKQD
;
A
#
# COMPACT_ATOMS: atom_id res chain seq x y z
N PHE A 1 -4.05 -9.20 6.83
CA PHE A 1 -3.43 -7.88 6.88
C PHE A 1 -3.42 -7.33 8.31
N ILE A 2 -4.59 -7.08 8.94
CA ILE A 2 -4.68 -6.57 10.34
C ILE A 2 -3.88 -7.48 11.29
N ALA A 3 -4.06 -8.80 11.23
CA ALA A 3 -3.32 -9.74 12.07
C ALA A 3 -1.79 -9.64 11.89
N LEU A 4 -1.31 -9.42 10.66
CA LEU A 4 0.12 -9.25 10.36
C LEU A 4 0.66 -7.93 10.92
N ILE A 5 -0.09 -6.82 10.84
CA ILE A 5 0.30 -5.53 11.43
C ILE A 5 0.43 -5.65 12.95
N PHE A 6 -0.44 -6.40 13.62
CA PHE A 6 -0.41 -6.58 15.06
C PHE A 6 0.49 -7.75 15.53
N SER A 7 1.07 -8.53 14.62
CA SER A 7 2.01 -9.62 14.94
C SER A 7 3.24 -9.15 15.74
N PRO A 8 3.92 -8.03 15.40
CA PRO A 8 5.03 -7.51 16.20
C PRO A 8 4.60 -7.11 17.62
N LEU A 9 3.40 -6.52 17.75
CA LEU A 9 2.85 -6.16 19.06
C LEU A 9 2.56 -7.40 19.91
N LEU A 10 2.06 -8.47 19.29
CA LEU A 10 1.86 -9.76 19.95
C LEU A 10 3.20 -10.35 20.45
N ALA A 11 4.23 -10.30 19.60
CA ALA A 11 5.57 -10.76 19.96
C ALA A 11 6.14 -9.95 21.15
N TRP A 12 6.03 -8.64 21.10
CA TRP A 12 6.48 -7.74 22.18
C TRP A 12 5.75 -8.00 23.51
N LEU A 13 4.42 -8.24 23.48
CA LEU A 13 3.64 -8.60 24.68
C LEU A 13 4.10 -9.94 25.27
N LYS A 14 4.43 -10.91 24.41
CA LYS A 14 4.97 -12.22 24.84
C LYS A 14 6.35 -12.09 25.52
N GLU A 15 7.23 -11.24 24.99
CA GLU A 15 8.53 -10.93 25.60
C GLU A 15 8.37 -10.34 27.02
N ARG A 16 7.27 -9.58 27.22
CA ARG A 16 6.90 -9.04 28.55
C ARG A 16 6.23 -10.07 29.48
N ARG A 17 6.25 -11.38 29.11
CA ARG A 17 5.65 -12.49 29.88
C ARG A 17 4.13 -12.38 30.04
N VAL A 18 3.45 -11.65 29.16
CA VAL A 18 1.99 -11.61 29.16
C VAL A 18 1.46 -12.95 28.61
N PRO A 19 0.52 -13.63 29.32
CA PRO A 19 -0.08 -14.87 28.82
C PRO A 19 -0.70 -14.67 27.41
N ASN A 20 -0.53 -15.66 26.54
CA ASN A 20 -0.97 -15.58 25.14
C ASN A 20 -2.45 -15.15 24.98
N VAL A 21 -3.32 -15.69 25.84
CA VAL A 21 -4.76 -15.35 25.81
C VAL A 21 -4.96 -13.87 26.15
N VAL A 22 -4.28 -13.35 27.15
CA VAL A 22 -4.37 -11.93 27.56
C VAL A 22 -3.83 -11.02 26.48
N ALA A 23 -2.69 -11.37 25.85
CA ALA A 23 -2.09 -10.60 24.78
C ALA A 23 -3.03 -10.52 23.55
N ILE A 24 -3.66 -11.63 23.17
CA ILE A 24 -4.66 -11.67 22.09
C ILE A 24 -5.88 -10.82 22.46
N CYS A 25 -6.43 -10.94 23.68
CA CYS A 25 -7.56 -10.13 24.12
C CYS A 25 -7.24 -8.64 24.11
N LEU A 26 -6.04 -8.22 24.52
CA LEU A 26 -5.60 -6.82 24.46
C LEU A 26 -5.54 -6.30 23.02
N ILE A 27 -5.00 -7.09 22.10
CA ILE A 27 -4.94 -6.71 20.67
C ILE A 27 -6.35 -6.60 20.09
N ILE A 28 -7.23 -7.55 20.40
CA ILE A 28 -8.63 -7.50 19.96
C ILE A 28 -9.31 -6.24 20.49
N ALA A 29 -9.17 -5.97 21.79
CA ALA A 29 -9.74 -4.76 22.41
C ALA A 29 -9.21 -3.49 21.73
N LEU A 30 -7.92 -3.45 21.42
CA LEU A 30 -7.29 -2.34 20.70
C LEU A 30 -7.85 -2.17 19.27
N VAL A 31 -7.97 -3.26 18.52
CA VAL A 31 -8.55 -3.25 17.14
C VAL A 31 -10.00 -2.79 17.17
N VAL A 32 -10.79 -3.28 18.12
CA VAL A 32 -12.19 -2.86 18.31
C VAL A 32 -12.26 -1.37 18.67
N LEU A 33 -11.44 -0.92 19.59
CA LEU A 33 -11.39 0.49 20.01
C LEU A 33 -11.01 1.40 18.84
N ILE A 34 -9.97 1.06 18.08
CA ILE A 34 -9.56 1.82 16.88
C ILE A 34 -10.69 1.83 15.85
N GLY A 35 -11.29 0.67 15.54
CA GLY A 35 -12.40 0.56 14.60
C GLY A 35 -13.63 1.38 15.04
N TRP A 36 -13.95 1.37 16.32
CA TRP A 36 -15.05 2.15 16.90
C TRP A 36 -14.80 3.67 16.82
N LEU A 37 -13.57 4.11 17.16
CA LEU A 37 -13.17 5.52 17.03
C LEU A 37 -13.23 5.99 15.57
N ILE A 38 -12.68 5.22 14.64
CA ILE A 38 -12.76 5.51 13.21
C ILE A 38 -14.23 5.55 12.77
N GLY A 39 -15.05 4.61 13.24
CA GLY A 39 -16.47 4.54 12.92
C GLY A 39 -17.24 5.80 13.32
N ILE A 40 -17.01 6.31 14.52
CA ILE A 40 -17.64 7.55 14.99
C ILE A 40 -17.15 8.76 14.20
N LEU A 41 -15.82 8.92 14.08
CA LEU A 41 -15.22 10.10 13.47
C LEU A 41 -15.49 10.21 11.97
N VAL A 42 -15.53 9.08 11.29
CA VAL A 42 -15.64 9.03 9.82
C VAL A 42 -17.06 8.75 9.38
N GLY A 43 -17.84 7.99 10.16
CA GLY A 43 -19.20 7.63 9.79
C GLY A 43 -20.14 8.85 9.65
N SER A 44 -20.05 9.82 10.56
CA SER A 44 -20.77 11.09 10.44
C SER A 44 -20.31 11.89 9.22
N SER A 45 -18.99 11.98 9.00
CA SER A 45 -18.39 12.70 7.86
C SER A 45 -18.81 12.10 6.53
N ILE A 46 -18.85 10.76 6.41
CA ILE A 46 -19.33 10.07 5.18
C ILE A 46 -20.81 10.36 4.95
N SER A 47 -21.63 10.32 6.01
CA SER A 47 -23.07 10.60 5.90
C SER A 47 -23.32 12.03 5.43
N ASP A 48 -22.64 13.01 6.02
CA ASP A 48 -22.81 14.42 5.69
C ASP A 48 -22.23 14.75 4.31
N PHE A 49 -21.09 14.18 3.95
CA PHE A 49 -20.54 14.26 2.59
C PHE A 49 -21.54 13.74 1.54
N ARG A 50 -22.18 12.59 1.79
CA ARG A 50 -23.17 12.01 0.87
C ARG A 50 -24.41 12.88 0.73
N LYS A 51 -24.89 13.52 1.80
CA LYS A 51 -26.02 14.45 1.74
C LYS A 51 -25.70 15.69 0.91
N ASN A 52 -24.46 16.19 1.02
CA ASN A 52 -24.00 17.39 0.32
C ASN A 52 -23.46 17.10 -1.09
N LEU A 53 -23.30 15.82 -1.47
CA LEU A 53 -22.75 15.40 -2.76
C LEU A 53 -23.45 16.02 -3.96
N PRO A 54 -24.80 16.11 -4.02
CA PRO A 54 -25.50 16.78 -5.15
C PRO A 54 -25.10 18.25 -5.29
N ALA A 55 -25.02 19.00 -4.18
CA ALA A 55 -24.62 20.40 -4.19
C ALA A 55 -23.17 20.58 -4.68
N TYR A 56 -22.24 19.70 -4.27
CA TYR A 56 -20.87 19.71 -4.76
C TYR A 56 -20.79 19.39 -6.27
N GLN A 57 -21.63 18.47 -6.77
CA GLN A 57 -21.71 18.15 -8.19
C GLN A 57 -22.22 19.32 -9.02
N GLU A 58 -23.29 19.99 -8.54
CA GLU A 58 -23.82 21.20 -9.19
C GLU A 58 -22.78 22.33 -9.23
N GLY A 59 -22.09 22.57 -8.11
CA GLY A 59 -20.99 23.55 -8.04
C GLY A 59 -19.87 23.27 -9.03
N LEU A 60 -19.43 22.01 -9.15
CA LEU A 60 -18.41 21.61 -10.13
C LEU A 60 -18.90 21.79 -11.57
N GLN A 61 -20.17 21.49 -11.86
CA GLN A 61 -20.75 21.69 -13.19
C GLN A 61 -20.83 23.17 -13.55
N GLN A 62 -21.19 24.03 -12.61
CA GLN A 62 -21.21 25.48 -12.83
C GLN A 62 -19.80 26.03 -13.09
N LEU A 63 -18.81 25.62 -12.31
CA LEU A 63 -17.41 26.04 -12.50
C LEU A 63 -16.85 25.54 -13.83
N SER A 64 -17.11 24.28 -14.19
CA SER A 64 -16.67 23.72 -15.48
C SER A 64 -17.32 24.41 -16.65
N GLY A 65 -18.63 24.72 -16.56
CA GLY A 65 -19.37 25.49 -17.57
C GLY A 65 -18.80 26.89 -17.74
N GLY A 66 -18.51 27.61 -16.63
CA GLY A 66 -17.90 28.93 -16.68
C GLY A 66 -16.50 28.93 -17.30
N LEU A 67 -15.66 27.93 -16.96
CA LEU A 67 -14.32 27.77 -17.55
C LEU A 67 -14.38 27.50 -19.06
N LEU A 68 -15.32 26.65 -19.50
CA LEU A 68 -15.50 26.32 -20.91
C LEU A 68 -15.98 27.55 -21.70
N THR A 69 -16.90 28.35 -21.14
CA THR A 69 -17.36 29.60 -21.75
C THR A 69 -16.21 30.59 -21.90
N TRP A 70 -15.42 30.76 -20.84
CA TRP A 70 -14.25 31.64 -20.85
C TRP A 70 -13.19 31.23 -21.90
N LEU A 71 -12.91 29.89 -22.01
CA LEU A 71 -11.99 29.34 -23.02
C LEU A 71 -12.52 29.57 -24.45
N GLY A 72 -13.83 29.42 -24.65
CA GLY A 72 -14.50 29.71 -25.93
C GLY A 72 -14.36 31.19 -26.37
N GLU A 73 -14.52 32.14 -25.43
CA GLU A 73 -14.34 33.57 -25.64
C GLU A 73 -12.88 33.94 -25.99
N HIS A 74 -11.90 33.15 -25.51
CA HIS A 74 -10.47 33.35 -25.83
C HIS A 74 -9.99 32.59 -27.07
N GLY A 75 -10.89 32.08 -27.90
CA GLY A 75 -10.60 31.51 -29.21
C GLY A 75 -10.13 30.05 -29.21
N VAL A 76 -10.25 29.35 -28.11
CA VAL A 76 -9.97 27.91 -28.04
C VAL A 76 -11.18 27.16 -28.56
N LYS A 77 -11.12 26.70 -29.82
CA LYS A 77 -12.15 25.86 -30.45
C LYS A 77 -12.06 24.44 -29.86
N LEU A 78 -12.67 24.25 -28.71
CA LEU A 78 -12.90 22.93 -28.14
C LEU A 78 -14.29 22.44 -28.51
N ASP A 79 -14.40 21.17 -28.86
CA ASP A 79 -15.72 20.53 -28.99
C ASP A 79 -16.27 20.40 -27.55
N MET A 80 -17.06 21.42 -27.18
CA MET A 80 -17.62 21.62 -25.83
C MET A 80 -18.47 20.43 -25.40
N GLU A 81 -19.14 19.77 -26.35
CA GLU A 81 -20.04 18.65 -26.09
C GLU A 81 -19.25 17.37 -25.81
N GLN A 82 -18.18 17.17 -26.57
CA GLN A 82 -17.28 16.01 -26.38
C GLN A 82 -16.46 16.11 -25.12
N MET A 83 -16.01 17.30 -24.73
CA MET A 83 -15.25 17.54 -23.51
C MET A 83 -16.15 17.46 -22.27
N ARG A 84 -17.37 17.96 -22.31
CA ARG A 84 -18.36 17.84 -21.25
C ARG A 84 -18.78 16.39 -20.99
N ASN A 85 -18.84 15.58 -22.05
CA ASN A 85 -19.16 14.16 -21.93
C ASN A 85 -17.97 13.31 -21.49
N SER A 86 -16.74 13.72 -21.84
CA SER A 86 -15.51 12.99 -21.52
C SER A 86 -14.96 13.30 -20.12
N PHE A 87 -15.14 14.54 -19.66
CA PHE A 87 -14.64 14.99 -18.36
C PHE A 87 -15.79 15.53 -17.49
N ASP A 88 -16.43 14.63 -16.78
CA ASP A 88 -17.49 14.95 -15.81
C ASP A 88 -16.91 14.92 -14.39
N PRO A 89 -16.58 16.11 -13.80
CA PRO A 89 -16.05 16.17 -12.43
C PRO A 89 -17.03 15.58 -11.40
N GLY A 90 -18.34 15.60 -11.70
CA GLY A 90 -19.37 15.00 -10.87
C GLY A 90 -19.22 13.48 -10.75
N LYS A 91 -18.78 12.78 -11.83
CA LYS A 91 -18.48 11.34 -11.79
C LYS A 91 -17.31 11.02 -10.85
N ILE A 92 -16.27 11.87 -10.85
CA ILE A 92 -15.12 11.69 -9.96
C ILE A 92 -15.56 11.83 -8.49
N MET A 93 -16.39 12.84 -8.20
CA MET A 93 -16.94 13.04 -6.87
C MET A 93 -17.87 11.88 -6.46
N GLN A 94 -18.64 11.34 -7.38
CA GLN A 94 -19.46 10.15 -7.18
C GLN A 94 -18.62 8.90 -6.90
N LEU A 95 -17.50 8.70 -7.62
CA LEU A 95 -16.54 7.63 -7.34
C LEU A 95 -15.94 7.76 -5.93
N ALA A 96 -15.58 8.98 -5.51
CA ALA A 96 -15.14 9.24 -4.14
C ALA A 96 -16.23 8.85 -3.11
N GLY A 97 -17.48 9.28 -3.34
CA GLY A 97 -18.61 8.91 -2.51
C GLY A 97 -18.87 7.40 -2.43
N ASN A 98 -18.72 6.69 -3.56
CA ASN A 98 -18.87 5.24 -3.63
C ASN A 98 -17.71 4.53 -2.89
N THR A 99 -16.48 5.01 -3.05
CA THR A 99 -15.30 4.47 -2.34
C THR A 99 -15.47 4.63 -0.83
N LEU A 100 -15.86 5.82 -0.38
CA LEU A 100 -16.13 6.07 1.04
C LEU A 100 -17.31 5.24 1.57
N SER A 101 -18.35 5.02 0.75
CA SER A 101 -19.47 4.13 1.11
C SER A 101 -19.03 2.69 1.25
N SER A 102 -18.09 2.23 0.43
CA SER A 102 -17.51 0.89 0.53
C SER A 102 -16.72 0.71 1.83
N LEU A 103 -16.07 1.76 2.32
CA LEU A 103 -15.45 1.76 3.66
C LEU A 103 -16.52 1.62 4.76
N GLY A 104 -17.65 2.33 4.65
CA GLY A 104 -18.79 2.19 5.57
C GLY A 104 -19.35 0.74 5.56
N ASN A 105 -19.47 0.12 4.39
CA ASN A 105 -19.92 -1.27 4.27
C ASN A 105 -18.90 -2.26 4.85
N ALA A 106 -17.59 -1.99 4.75
CA ALA A 106 -16.56 -2.80 5.40
C ALA A 106 -16.73 -2.79 6.94
N MET A 107 -17.19 -1.69 7.52
CA MET A 107 -17.50 -1.62 8.95
C MET A 107 -18.71 -2.50 9.33
N THR A 108 -19.69 -2.67 8.45
CA THR A 108 -20.80 -3.60 8.65
C THR A 108 -20.32 -5.06 8.73
N ASN A 109 -19.25 -5.39 7.99
CA ASN A 109 -18.60 -6.71 8.04
C ASN A 109 -17.53 -6.81 9.15
N ALA A 110 -17.41 -5.79 10.03
CA ALA A 110 -16.38 -5.74 11.06
C ALA A 110 -16.36 -6.97 11.97
N PHE A 111 -17.52 -7.56 12.25
CA PHE A 111 -17.62 -8.80 13.04
C PHE A 111 -16.88 -9.97 12.38
N LEU A 112 -17.11 -10.20 11.08
CA LEU A 112 -16.43 -11.28 10.35
C LEU A 112 -14.94 -11.02 10.21
N ILE A 113 -14.55 -9.77 9.97
CA ILE A 113 -13.14 -9.35 9.91
C ILE A 113 -12.48 -9.60 11.27
N LEU A 114 -13.12 -9.16 12.36
CA LEU A 114 -12.61 -9.33 13.71
C LEU A 114 -12.49 -10.83 14.07
N LEU A 115 -13.51 -11.62 13.78
CA LEU A 115 -13.50 -13.06 14.00
C LEU A 115 -12.34 -13.71 13.25
N THR A 116 -12.15 -13.35 11.98
CA THR A 116 -11.03 -13.85 11.16
C THR A 116 -9.67 -13.45 11.75
N VAL A 117 -9.53 -12.19 12.22
CA VAL A 117 -8.30 -11.71 12.86
C VAL A 117 -8.02 -12.50 14.14
N ILE A 118 -9.05 -12.78 14.94
CA ILE A 118 -8.94 -13.60 16.17
C ILE A 118 -8.42 -15.00 15.83
N PHE A 119 -9.03 -15.66 14.85
CA PHE A 119 -8.60 -17.01 14.44
C PHE A 119 -7.16 -17.02 13.93
N ILE A 120 -6.76 -16.04 13.09
CA ILE A 120 -5.40 -15.95 12.57
C ILE A 120 -4.39 -15.71 13.71
N LEU A 121 -4.68 -14.81 14.64
CA LEU A 121 -3.79 -14.53 15.78
C LEU A 121 -3.70 -15.72 16.75
N ALA A 122 -4.81 -16.43 16.98
CA ALA A 122 -4.83 -17.63 17.82
C ALA A 122 -4.04 -18.77 17.16
N GLU A 123 -4.22 -19.00 15.86
CA GLU A 123 -3.52 -20.04 15.11
C GLU A 123 -2.01 -19.75 15.00
N GLN A 124 -1.61 -18.48 14.92
CA GLN A 124 -0.20 -18.08 14.84
C GLN A 124 0.62 -18.57 16.04
N VAL A 125 -0.01 -18.76 17.20
CA VAL A 125 0.66 -19.24 18.42
C VAL A 125 1.13 -20.71 18.29
N GLY A 126 0.32 -21.57 17.63
CA GLY A 126 0.65 -23.00 17.43
C GLY A 126 1.27 -23.30 16.04
N PHE A 127 1.25 -22.33 15.13
CA PHE A 127 1.68 -22.53 13.74
C PHE A 127 3.17 -22.90 13.62
N SER A 128 4.03 -22.33 14.46
CA SER A 128 5.46 -22.64 14.49
C SER A 128 5.73 -24.11 14.89
N GLU A 129 4.93 -24.66 15.80
CA GLU A 129 5.05 -26.06 16.22
C GLU A 129 4.53 -27.02 15.14
N LYS A 130 3.38 -26.71 14.55
CA LYS A 130 2.83 -27.47 13.42
C LYS A 130 3.78 -27.49 12.23
N LEU A 131 4.41 -26.35 11.94
CA LEU A 131 5.39 -26.23 10.87
C LEU A 131 6.65 -27.06 11.16
N GLN A 132 7.06 -27.18 12.42
CA GLN A 132 8.19 -28.03 12.81
C GLN A 132 7.86 -29.53 12.65
N LEU A 133 6.64 -29.93 12.92
CA LEU A 133 6.17 -31.32 12.74
C LEU A 133 6.06 -31.70 11.26
N ALA A 134 5.52 -30.79 10.42
CA ALA A 134 5.40 -31.00 8.98
C ALA A 134 6.75 -31.03 8.24
N ARG A 135 7.81 -30.50 8.85
CA ARG A 135 9.15 -30.36 8.24
C ARG A 135 10.01 -31.61 8.20
N LYS A 136 9.61 -32.70 8.83
CA LYS A 136 10.42 -33.94 8.83
C LYS A 136 10.69 -34.48 7.41
N ASP A 137 9.93 -34.01 6.40
CA ASP A 137 10.00 -34.57 5.04
C ASP A 137 10.31 -33.57 3.90
N ASN A 138 10.24 -32.27 4.12
CA ASN A 138 10.37 -31.31 3.02
C ASN A 138 11.44 -30.23 3.29
N GLY A 139 12.48 -30.22 2.46
CA GLY A 139 13.71 -29.43 2.58
C GLY A 139 13.64 -27.88 2.55
N VAL A 140 12.50 -27.25 2.90
CA VAL A 140 12.44 -25.80 3.05
C VAL A 140 13.18 -25.38 4.33
N SER A 141 14.29 -24.65 4.17
CA SER A 141 15.12 -24.21 5.28
C SER A 141 14.35 -23.31 6.25
N ARG A 142 14.53 -23.54 7.55
CA ARG A 142 13.96 -22.72 8.64
C ARG A 142 14.32 -21.24 8.47
N ASP A 143 15.53 -20.98 8.02
CA ASP A 143 16.06 -19.65 7.73
C ASP A 143 15.27 -18.91 6.65
N THR A 144 14.84 -19.59 5.59
CA THR A 144 14.10 -18.98 4.48
C THR A 144 12.72 -18.51 4.92
N MET A 145 12.00 -19.36 5.68
CA MET A 145 10.67 -19.00 6.19
C MET A 145 10.74 -17.89 7.24
N GLN A 146 11.76 -17.90 8.08
CA GLN A 146 11.94 -16.85 9.07
C GLN A 146 12.29 -15.52 8.41
N LYS A 147 13.25 -15.50 7.50
CA LYS A 147 13.58 -14.31 6.69
C LYS A 147 12.38 -13.74 5.95
N PHE A 148 11.54 -14.64 5.40
CA PHE A 148 10.30 -14.24 4.76
C PHE A 148 9.34 -13.54 5.74
N THR A 149 9.05 -14.18 6.88
CA THR A 149 8.12 -13.63 7.89
C THR A 149 8.63 -12.28 8.41
N ASP A 150 9.93 -12.18 8.70
CA ASP A 150 10.55 -10.96 9.19
C ASP A 150 10.51 -9.83 8.14
N SER A 151 10.76 -10.15 6.86
CA SER A 151 10.70 -9.18 5.77
C SER A 151 9.27 -8.64 5.56
N VAL A 152 8.27 -9.53 5.53
CA VAL A 152 6.86 -9.12 5.37
C VAL A 152 6.38 -8.31 6.58
N ASN A 153 6.68 -8.74 7.80
CA ASN A 153 6.28 -8.02 9.01
C ASN A 153 6.94 -6.65 9.09
N SER A 154 8.25 -6.56 8.78
CA SER A 154 8.98 -5.30 8.73
C SER A 154 8.39 -4.35 7.68
N TYR A 155 8.15 -4.85 6.45
CA TYR A 155 7.51 -4.05 5.41
C TYR A 155 6.15 -3.52 5.84
N LEU A 156 5.26 -4.41 6.30
CA LEU A 156 3.90 -4.02 6.70
C LEU A 156 3.91 -3.04 7.89
N GLY A 157 4.79 -3.25 8.85
CA GLY A 157 4.95 -2.36 10.00
C GLY A 157 5.40 -0.96 9.58
N ILE A 158 6.47 -0.86 8.79
CA ILE A 158 7.00 0.41 8.30
C ILE A 158 5.97 1.10 7.40
N LYS A 159 5.37 0.37 6.45
CA LYS A 159 4.37 0.93 5.54
C LYS A 159 3.14 1.44 6.27
N SER A 160 2.67 0.73 7.30
CA SER A 160 1.56 1.18 8.15
C SER A 160 1.89 2.46 8.90
N LEU A 161 3.09 2.57 9.46
CA LEU A 161 3.54 3.77 10.16
C LEU A 161 3.65 4.96 9.21
N LEU A 162 4.27 4.79 8.05
CA LEU A 162 4.40 5.83 7.04
C LEU A 162 3.05 6.26 6.46
N SER A 163 2.15 5.29 6.23
CA SER A 163 0.80 5.59 5.77
C SER A 163 0.01 6.37 6.84
N LEU A 164 0.14 6.00 8.11
CA LEU A 164 -0.47 6.74 9.22
C LEU A 164 0.06 8.18 9.28
N LEU A 165 1.38 8.34 9.16
CA LEU A 165 2.00 9.67 9.11
C LEU A 165 1.46 10.49 7.93
N THR A 166 1.37 9.90 6.73
CA THR A 166 0.79 10.54 5.53
C THR A 166 -0.65 10.99 5.80
N GLY A 167 -1.48 10.08 6.35
CA GLY A 167 -2.88 10.39 6.66
C GLY A 167 -3.03 11.52 7.67
N VAL A 168 -2.21 11.52 8.74
CA VAL A 168 -2.21 12.58 9.75
C VAL A 168 -1.75 13.92 9.18
N LEU A 169 -0.66 13.93 8.39
CA LEU A 169 -0.17 15.16 7.76
C LEU A 169 -1.20 15.76 6.80
N VAL A 170 -1.84 14.94 5.97
CA VAL A 170 -2.91 15.35 5.07
C VAL A 170 -4.10 15.89 5.88
N MET A 171 -4.56 15.18 6.91
CA MET A 171 -5.64 15.60 7.78
C MET A 171 -5.36 16.98 8.38
N VAL A 172 -4.18 17.17 8.98
CA VAL A 172 -3.77 18.45 9.59
C VAL A 172 -3.70 19.56 8.55
N TRP A 173 -3.14 19.29 7.38
CA TRP A 173 -3.06 20.26 6.28
C TRP A 173 -4.45 20.73 5.84
N LEU A 174 -5.36 19.80 5.58
CA LEU A 174 -6.73 20.12 5.16
C LEU A 174 -7.53 20.83 6.26
N TRP A 175 -7.28 20.49 7.51
CA TRP A 175 -7.87 21.20 8.65
C TRP A 175 -7.39 22.66 8.74
N ILE A 176 -6.09 22.92 8.52
CA ILE A 176 -5.53 24.28 8.48
C ILE A 176 -6.16 25.10 7.34
N LEU A 177 -6.40 24.47 6.18
CA LEU A 177 -7.05 25.13 5.04
C LEU A 177 -8.56 25.38 5.25
N GLY A 178 -9.18 24.79 6.29
CA GLY A 178 -10.61 24.91 6.55
C GLY A 178 -11.49 24.08 5.62
N LEU A 179 -10.94 23.01 5.03
CA LEU A 179 -11.71 22.11 4.18
C LEU A 179 -12.59 21.17 5.02
N ASP A 180 -13.81 20.91 4.54
CA ASP A 180 -14.73 19.97 5.18
C ASP A 180 -14.19 18.54 5.20
N TYR A 181 -14.49 17.80 6.25
CA TYR A 181 -14.17 16.38 6.44
C TYR A 181 -12.68 16.01 6.44
N PRO A 182 -11.77 16.79 7.10
CA PRO A 182 -10.32 16.54 7.02
C PRO A 182 -9.91 15.16 7.54
N VAL A 183 -10.61 14.64 8.57
CA VAL A 183 -10.35 13.28 9.11
C VAL A 183 -10.68 12.21 8.08
N MET A 184 -11.78 12.36 7.36
CA MET A 184 -12.20 11.44 6.31
C MET A 184 -11.18 11.38 5.15
N TRP A 185 -10.71 12.55 4.69
CA TRP A 185 -9.69 12.65 3.65
C TRP A 185 -8.33 12.13 4.11
N GLY A 186 -7.96 12.41 5.37
CA GLY A 186 -6.76 11.83 5.98
C GLY A 186 -6.80 10.31 6.06
N LEU A 187 -7.96 9.73 6.43
CA LEU A 187 -8.16 8.28 6.41
C LEU A 187 -8.06 7.71 4.98
N LEU A 188 -8.65 8.38 4.00
CA LEU A 188 -8.56 7.99 2.60
C LEU A 188 -7.09 8.01 2.13
N ALA A 189 -6.34 9.06 2.47
CA ALA A 189 -4.92 9.17 2.19
C ALA A 189 -4.11 8.06 2.87
N PHE A 190 -4.40 7.74 4.14
CA PHE A 190 -3.81 6.62 4.87
C PHE A 190 -4.02 5.29 4.14
N LEU A 191 -5.27 4.98 3.76
CA LEU A 191 -5.60 3.70 3.13
C LEU A 191 -5.00 3.59 1.72
N LEU A 192 -5.14 4.64 0.91
CA LEU A 192 -4.63 4.61 -0.46
C LEU A 192 -3.11 4.68 -0.52
N ASN A 193 -2.42 5.20 0.49
CA ASN A 193 -0.95 5.23 0.54
C ASN A 193 -0.30 3.84 0.55
N PHE A 194 -1.05 2.76 0.83
CA PHE A 194 -0.56 1.39 0.65
C PHE A 194 -0.39 1.02 -0.82
N VAL A 195 -1.11 1.69 -1.74
CA VAL A 195 -0.99 1.49 -3.19
C VAL A 195 0.15 2.38 -3.72
N PRO A 196 1.27 1.79 -4.19
CA PRO A 196 2.45 2.58 -4.59
C PRO A 196 2.13 3.59 -5.70
N ASN A 197 2.61 4.81 -5.56
CA ASN A 197 2.56 5.92 -6.52
C ASN A 197 1.16 6.40 -6.94
N ILE A 198 0.24 5.48 -7.24
CA ILE A 198 -1.11 5.79 -7.74
C ILE A 198 -2.03 6.19 -6.58
N GLY A 199 -1.84 5.61 -5.41
CA GLY A 199 -2.75 5.78 -4.27
C GLY A 199 -2.84 7.22 -3.79
N SER A 200 -1.72 7.92 -3.66
CA SER A 200 -1.67 9.33 -3.23
C SER A 200 -2.32 10.27 -4.25
N ILE A 201 -2.19 9.98 -5.56
CA ILE A 201 -2.83 10.76 -6.62
C ILE A 201 -4.35 10.60 -6.54
N ILE A 202 -4.84 9.36 -6.44
CA ILE A 202 -6.27 9.07 -6.30
C ILE A 202 -6.84 9.71 -5.02
N ALA A 203 -6.08 9.67 -3.92
CA ALA A 203 -6.49 10.26 -2.64
C ALA A 203 -6.61 11.79 -2.70
N ALA A 204 -5.78 12.46 -3.54
CA ALA A 204 -5.76 13.90 -3.66
C ALA A 204 -6.96 14.47 -4.47
N VAL A 205 -7.44 13.72 -5.46
CA VAL A 205 -8.43 14.23 -6.42
C VAL A 205 -9.73 14.72 -5.74
N PRO A 206 -10.41 13.93 -4.88
CA PRO A 206 -11.65 14.37 -4.28
C PRO A 206 -11.52 15.61 -3.39
N PRO A 207 -10.55 15.71 -2.45
CA PRO A 207 -10.41 16.91 -1.63
C PRO A 207 -9.97 18.14 -2.43
N VAL A 208 -9.21 17.99 -3.53
CA VAL A 208 -8.89 19.11 -4.43
C VAL A 208 -10.14 19.64 -5.12
N LEU A 209 -11.00 18.75 -5.63
CA LEU A 209 -12.27 19.13 -6.22
C LEU A 209 -13.23 19.76 -5.19
N LEU A 210 -13.25 19.23 -3.97
CA LEU A 210 -14.04 19.81 -2.89
C LEU A 210 -13.53 21.22 -2.54
N ALA A 211 -12.24 21.42 -2.43
CA ALA A 211 -11.64 22.73 -2.16
C ALA A 211 -11.97 23.75 -3.25
N LEU A 212 -12.05 23.31 -4.50
CA LEU A 212 -12.43 24.15 -5.63
C LEU A 212 -13.86 24.67 -5.52
N VAL A 213 -14.78 23.84 -5.05
CA VAL A 213 -16.21 24.20 -4.89
C VAL A 213 -16.47 24.93 -3.59
N GLN A 214 -15.91 24.44 -2.49
CA GLN A 214 -16.20 24.94 -1.16
C GLN A 214 -15.49 26.28 -0.87
N LEU A 215 -14.26 26.43 -1.35
CA LEU A 215 -13.42 27.59 -1.04
C LEU A 215 -13.17 28.45 -2.28
N ASN A 216 -12.15 28.14 -3.04
CA ASN A 216 -11.84 28.81 -4.31
C ASN A 216 -10.68 28.09 -5.03
N PRO A 217 -10.30 28.48 -6.29
CA PRO A 217 -9.21 27.86 -7.02
C PRO A 217 -7.83 27.93 -6.35
N LEU A 218 -7.56 29.00 -5.57
CA LEU A 218 -6.30 29.13 -4.81
C LEU A 218 -6.18 28.02 -3.78
N PHE A 219 -7.23 27.78 -2.99
CA PHE A 219 -7.26 26.73 -1.97
C PHE A 219 -7.23 25.32 -2.58
N ALA A 220 -7.84 25.12 -3.76
CA ALA A 220 -7.68 23.88 -4.50
C ALA A 220 -6.21 23.63 -4.89
N GLY A 221 -5.52 24.66 -5.37
CA GLY A 221 -4.08 24.63 -5.64
C GLY A 221 -3.24 24.34 -4.38
N LEU A 222 -3.55 24.97 -3.24
CA LEU A 222 -2.88 24.71 -1.97
C LEU A 222 -3.15 23.31 -1.45
N THR A 223 -4.36 22.80 -1.64
CA THR A 223 -4.71 21.41 -1.32
C THR A 223 -3.87 20.43 -2.15
N ALA A 224 -3.82 20.61 -3.47
CA ALA A 224 -2.99 19.79 -4.35
C ALA A 224 -1.50 19.87 -3.99
N LEU A 225 -0.98 21.07 -3.72
CA LEU A 225 0.40 21.28 -3.29
C LEU A 225 0.71 20.53 -1.99
N GLY A 226 -0.20 20.56 -1.00
CA GLY A 226 -0.04 19.84 0.26
C GLY A 226 0.08 18.34 0.05
N PHE A 227 -0.77 17.75 -0.79
CA PHE A 227 -0.65 16.33 -1.15
C PHE A 227 0.68 16.01 -1.83
N VAL A 228 1.13 16.86 -2.76
CA VAL A 228 2.44 16.68 -3.42
C VAL A 228 3.58 16.75 -2.40
N VAL A 229 3.58 17.77 -1.54
CA VAL A 229 4.62 17.96 -0.50
C VAL A 229 4.65 16.77 0.45
N VAL A 230 3.50 16.35 0.98
CA VAL A 230 3.41 15.20 1.89
C VAL A 230 3.90 13.92 1.18
N ASN A 231 3.48 13.70 -0.07
CA ASN A 231 3.88 12.51 -0.82
C ASN A 231 5.39 12.49 -1.12
N VAL A 232 5.97 13.63 -1.48
CA VAL A 232 7.42 13.76 -1.70
C VAL A 232 8.18 13.53 -0.39
N LEU A 233 7.77 14.17 0.70
CA LEU A 233 8.44 14.05 2.00
C LEU A 233 8.36 12.62 2.55
N VAL A 234 7.18 12.01 2.53
CA VAL A 234 7.00 10.68 3.10
C VAL A 234 7.42 9.60 2.10
N GLY A 235 6.93 9.64 0.86
CA GLY A 235 7.15 8.59 -0.12
C GLY A 235 8.55 8.59 -0.73
N ASN A 236 9.13 9.76 -1.01
CA ASN A 236 10.43 9.84 -1.70
C ASN A 236 11.61 10.02 -0.73
N PHE A 237 11.41 10.57 0.47
CA PHE A 237 12.49 10.78 1.45
C PHE A 237 12.43 9.83 2.64
N LEU A 238 11.29 9.74 3.34
CA LEU A 238 11.19 8.93 4.55
C LEU A 238 11.13 7.42 4.23
N GLU A 239 10.29 7.05 3.27
CA GLU A 239 10.04 5.64 2.92
C GLU A 239 11.36 4.93 2.53
N PRO A 240 12.21 5.44 1.62
CA PRO A 240 13.49 4.81 1.29
C PRO A 240 14.49 4.78 2.44
N ARG A 241 14.48 5.81 3.31
CA ARG A 241 15.39 5.88 4.45
C ARG A 241 15.05 4.88 5.54
N ILE A 242 13.76 4.65 5.79
CA ILE A 242 13.28 3.75 6.85
C ILE A 242 13.23 2.31 6.36
N MET A 243 12.78 2.07 5.12
CA MET A 243 12.76 0.73 4.52
C MET A 243 14.13 0.20 4.16
N GLY A 244 15.12 1.09 3.96
CA GLY A 244 16.45 0.71 3.51
C GLY A 244 16.43 0.00 2.15
N ARG A 245 17.46 -0.82 1.90
CA ARG A 245 17.56 -1.64 0.67
C ARG A 245 16.70 -2.93 0.71
N GLY A 246 15.73 -3.01 1.63
CA GLY A 246 15.13 -4.28 2.07
C GLY A 246 14.18 -4.97 1.08
N LEU A 247 13.61 -4.28 0.10
CA LEU A 247 12.60 -4.92 -0.77
C LEU A 247 13.20 -5.61 -1.99
N ASN A 248 14.33 -5.13 -2.48
CA ASN A 248 15.07 -5.66 -3.63
C ASN A 248 14.17 -6.10 -4.81
N LEU A 249 13.13 -5.29 -5.09
CA LEU A 249 12.22 -5.44 -6.23
C LEU A 249 12.46 -4.32 -7.24
N SER A 250 12.44 -4.64 -8.53
CA SER A 250 12.54 -3.59 -9.54
C SER A 250 11.26 -2.74 -9.59
N PRO A 251 11.35 -1.43 -9.90
CA PRO A 251 10.18 -0.57 -10.02
C PRO A 251 9.13 -1.08 -11.02
N LEU A 252 9.57 -1.70 -12.10
CA LEU A 252 8.71 -2.33 -13.09
C LEU A 252 7.93 -3.49 -12.48
N VAL A 253 8.60 -4.35 -11.70
CA VAL A 253 7.95 -5.49 -11.01
C VAL A 253 6.93 -4.99 -10.00
N VAL A 254 7.22 -3.92 -9.26
CA VAL A 254 6.26 -3.29 -8.33
C VAL A 254 5.02 -2.82 -9.09
N PHE A 255 5.18 -2.17 -10.25
CA PHE A 255 4.05 -1.72 -11.07
C PHE A 255 3.25 -2.91 -11.64
N LEU A 256 3.93 -3.90 -12.22
CA LEU A 256 3.27 -5.08 -12.77
C LEU A 256 2.55 -5.90 -11.69
N SER A 257 3.15 -6.01 -10.49
CA SER A 257 2.53 -6.70 -9.37
C SER A 257 1.24 -6.00 -8.92
N LEU A 258 1.22 -4.67 -8.92
CA LEU A 258 0.03 -3.90 -8.61
C LEU A 258 -1.12 -4.22 -9.58
N VAL A 259 -0.82 -4.25 -10.88
CA VAL A 259 -1.81 -4.57 -11.92
C VAL A 259 -2.28 -6.02 -11.79
N PHE A 260 -1.34 -6.96 -11.65
CA PHE A 260 -1.64 -8.39 -11.57
C PHE A 260 -2.46 -8.73 -10.33
N TRP A 261 -1.99 -8.36 -9.13
CA TRP A 261 -2.70 -8.65 -7.89
C TRP A 261 -3.99 -7.85 -7.76
N GLY A 262 -4.02 -6.64 -8.34
CA GLY A 262 -5.24 -5.84 -8.44
C GLY A 262 -6.30 -6.51 -9.30
N TRP A 263 -5.90 -7.17 -10.39
CA TRP A 263 -6.81 -7.94 -11.24
C TRP A 263 -7.31 -9.22 -10.56
N VAL A 264 -6.42 -9.96 -9.86
CA VAL A 264 -6.75 -11.24 -9.22
C VAL A 264 -7.59 -11.07 -7.96
N LEU A 265 -7.21 -10.14 -7.07
CA LEU A 265 -7.78 -9.96 -5.72
C LEU A 265 -8.49 -8.62 -5.53
N GLY A 266 -8.63 -7.81 -6.60
CA GLY A 266 -9.23 -6.49 -6.54
C GLY A 266 -8.43 -5.49 -5.68
N PRO A 267 -9.10 -4.50 -5.03
CA PRO A 267 -8.42 -3.47 -4.22
C PRO A 267 -7.54 -4.05 -3.11
N VAL A 268 -7.93 -5.17 -2.51
CA VAL A 268 -7.13 -5.85 -1.48
C VAL A 268 -5.82 -6.38 -2.07
N GLY A 269 -5.86 -6.90 -3.31
CA GLY A 269 -4.66 -7.33 -4.02
C GLY A 269 -3.71 -6.17 -4.34
N MET A 270 -4.23 -5.00 -4.68
CA MET A 270 -3.41 -3.79 -4.86
C MET A 270 -2.67 -3.40 -3.57
N LEU A 271 -3.36 -3.44 -2.43
CA LEU A 271 -2.78 -3.15 -1.12
C LEU A 271 -1.69 -4.16 -0.72
N LEU A 272 -1.87 -5.43 -1.08
CA LEU A 272 -0.97 -6.53 -0.74
C LEU A 272 0.02 -6.88 -1.86
N SER A 273 0.05 -6.12 -2.95
CA SER A 273 0.84 -6.45 -4.15
C SER A 273 2.31 -6.68 -3.85
N ILE A 274 2.93 -5.81 -3.07
CA ILE A 274 4.34 -5.92 -2.69
C ILE A 274 4.59 -7.14 -1.79
N PRO A 275 3.90 -7.35 -0.66
CA PRO A 275 4.06 -8.55 0.16
C PRO A 275 3.88 -9.85 -0.63
N LEU A 276 2.82 -9.94 -1.46
CA LEU A 276 2.56 -11.13 -2.27
C LEU A 276 3.66 -11.38 -3.29
N THR A 277 4.19 -10.33 -3.92
CA THR A 277 5.29 -10.46 -4.88
C THR A 277 6.60 -10.85 -4.20
N ILE A 278 6.86 -10.33 -2.99
CA ILE A 278 8.00 -10.80 -2.18
C ILE A 278 7.88 -12.29 -1.86
N MET A 279 6.66 -12.78 -1.53
CA MET A 279 6.41 -14.21 -1.33
C MET A 279 6.79 -15.02 -2.56
N VAL A 280 6.28 -14.63 -3.73
CA VAL A 280 6.57 -15.30 -4.99
C VAL A 280 8.07 -15.27 -5.28
N LYS A 281 8.73 -14.13 -5.12
CA LYS A 281 10.17 -13.98 -5.32
C LYS A 281 10.97 -14.93 -4.44
N ILE A 282 10.70 -14.95 -3.13
CA ILE A 282 11.40 -15.83 -2.18
C ILE A 282 11.16 -17.30 -2.53
N ALA A 283 9.93 -17.67 -2.92
CA ALA A 283 9.62 -19.02 -3.35
C ALA A 283 10.45 -19.43 -4.59
N LEU A 284 10.53 -18.55 -5.59
CA LEU A 284 11.32 -18.77 -6.80
C LEU A 284 12.84 -18.83 -6.54
N GLU A 285 13.35 -17.99 -5.62
CA GLU A 285 14.77 -17.98 -5.26
C GLU A 285 15.21 -19.23 -4.49
N ASN A 286 14.27 -19.91 -3.83
CA ASN A 286 14.56 -21.10 -3.01
C ASN A 286 14.66 -22.41 -3.83
N ASP A 287 14.16 -22.42 -5.06
CA ASP A 287 14.23 -23.57 -5.97
C ASP A 287 15.33 -23.34 -7.01
N PRO A 288 16.33 -24.24 -7.15
CA PRO A 288 17.41 -24.11 -8.12
C PRO A 288 16.93 -23.88 -9.55
N ASP A 289 15.83 -24.52 -9.97
CA ASP A 289 15.32 -24.47 -11.34
C ASP A 289 14.64 -23.12 -11.66
N THR A 290 14.07 -22.45 -10.66
CA THR A 290 13.33 -21.19 -10.82
C THR A 290 14.09 -19.98 -10.28
N ARG A 291 15.26 -20.16 -9.66
CA ARG A 291 16.06 -19.09 -9.04
C ARG A 291 16.34 -17.91 -9.97
N TRP A 292 16.58 -18.18 -11.24
CA TRP A 292 16.82 -17.13 -12.24
C TRP A 292 15.62 -16.17 -12.37
N MET A 293 14.39 -16.68 -12.24
CA MET A 293 13.17 -15.84 -12.26
C MET A 293 13.11 -14.95 -11.02
N GLY A 294 13.44 -15.47 -9.83
CA GLY A 294 13.51 -14.69 -8.60
C GLY A 294 14.53 -13.55 -8.70
N VAL A 295 15.70 -13.79 -9.30
CA VAL A 295 16.72 -12.76 -9.54
C VAL A 295 16.22 -11.70 -10.52
N MET A 296 15.50 -12.08 -11.58
CA MET A 296 14.92 -11.15 -12.54
C MET A 296 13.87 -10.22 -11.94
N LEU A 297 13.19 -10.62 -10.87
CA LEU A 297 12.26 -9.76 -10.11
C LEU A 297 12.99 -8.71 -9.28
N GLY A 298 14.30 -8.86 -9.08
CA GLY A 298 15.14 -7.95 -8.29
C GLY A 298 15.47 -6.64 -8.99
N SER A 299 15.92 -5.64 -8.20
CA SER A 299 16.35 -4.33 -8.71
C SER A 299 17.72 -4.33 -9.41
N GLY A 300 18.39 -5.46 -9.51
CA GLY A 300 19.76 -5.57 -10.05
C GLY A 300 20.87 -5.06 -9.10
N GLU A 301 20.54 -4.18 -8.16
CA GLU A 301 21.51 -3.65 -7.17
C GLU A 301 21.90 -4.65 -6.07
N GLY A 302 21.19 -5.76 -5.97
CA GLY A 302 21.42 -6.83 -5.01
C GLY A 302 21.71 -8.19 -5.65
N ALA A 303 21.94 -8.25 -6.97
CA ALA A 303 22.52 -9.45 -7.56
C ALA A 303 23.82 -9.73 -6.79
N PRO A 304 24.03 -10.96 -6.22
CA PRO A 304 25.32 -11.29 -5.68
C PRO A 304 26.30 -11.04 -6.84
N VAL A 305 27.10 -9.99 -6.70
CA VAL A 305 28.32 -9.88 -7.51
C VAL A 305 28.98 -11.20 -7.24
N LEU A 306 29.03 -12.07 -8.26
CA LEU A 306 29.84 -13.28 -8.19
C LEU A 306 31.11 -12.82 -7.52
N THR A 307 31.32 -13.24 -6.29
CA THR A 307 32.44 -12.75 -5.50
C THR A 307 33.63 -12.94 -6.39
N LYS A 308 34.57 -11.95 -6.44
CA LYS A 308 35.77 -12.07 -7.26
C LYS A 308 36.42 -13.44 -7.10
N ALA A 309 36.18 -14.10 -5.97
CA ALA A 309 36.56 -15.46 -5.65
C ALA A 309 35.84 -16.53 -6.52
N GLU A 310 34.51 -16.41 -6.75
CA GLU A 310 33.79 -17.37 -7.61
C GLU A 310 34.12 -17.17 -9.10
N ALA A 311 34.32 -15.90 -9.50
CA ALA A 311 34.81 -15.59 -10.86
C ALA A 311 36.27 -16.01 -11.08
N GLN A 312 37.10 -16.08 -10.03
CA GLN A 312 38.45 -16.62 -10.06
C GLN A 312 38.44 -18.15 -10.07
N LEU A 313 37.57 -18.79 -9.27
CA LEU A 313 37.39 -20.25 -9.29
C LEU A 313 36.86 -20.77 -10.62
N SER A 314 35.93 -20.06 -11.28
CA SER A 314 35.48 -20.46 -12.63
C SER A 314 36.59 -20.33 -13.68
N LYS A 315 37.42 -19.29 -13.58
CA LYS A 315 38.59 -19.14 -14.47
C LYS A 315 39.73 -20.17 -14.22
N GLU A 316 39.93 -20.55 -12.95
CA GLU A 316 40.89 -21.61 -12.60
C GLU A 316 40.42 -23.01 -13.04
N THR A 317 39.11 -23.24 -13.03
CA THR A 317 38.52 -24.49 -13.52
C THR A 317 38.61 -24.60 -15.04
N ASP A 318 38.34 -23.50 -15.77
CA ASP A 318 38.46 -23.42 -17.21
C ASP A 318 39.93 -23.58 -17.67
N ASN A 319 40.90 -22.97 -16.99
CA ASN A 319 42.31 -23.13 -17.29
C ASN A 319 42.82 -24.56 -16.98
N LYS A 320 42.27 -25.26 -16.00
CA LYS A 320 42.64 -26.65 -15.72
C LYS A 320 42.07 -27.62 -16.74
N VAL A 321 40.95 -27.32 -17.35
CA VAL A 321 40.37 -28.17 -18.43
C VAL A 321 41.18 -28.01 -19.70
N THR A 322 41.59 -26.79 -20.07
CA THR A 322 42.43 -26.53 -21.25
C THR A 322 43.85 -27.09 -21.11
N ASP A 323 44.47 -27.08 -19.91
CA ASP A 323 45.80 -27.66 -19.65
C ASP A 323 45.81 -29.22 -19.67
N THR A 324 44.64 -29.84 -19.51
CA THR A 324 44.53 -31.34 -19.59
C THR A 324 44.28 -31.82 -21.02
N GLU A 325 43.69 -31.01 -21.89
CA GLU A 325 43.53 -31.34 -23.31
C GLU A 325 44.83 -31.20 -24.09
N ASP A 326 45.69 -30.21 -23.77
CA ASP A 326 47.01 -30.03 -24.45
C ASP A 326 48.08 -31.05 -24.05
N LYS A 327 47.83 -31.95 -23.11
CA LYS A 327 48.78 -33.01 -22.69
C LYS A 327 48.44 -34.39 -23.22
N GLN A 328 47.41 -34.52 -24.06
CA GLN A 328 46.99 -35.80 -24.67
C GLN A 328 47.25 -35.88 -26.18
N ASP A 329 47.82 -34.85 -26.79
CA ASP A 329 48.42 -34.88 -28.13
C ASP A 329 49.95 -34.91 -27.99
#